data_a6969f750892b8546caf9e6ed0613874
#
_entry.id   a6969f750892b8546caf9e6ed0613874
#
_cell.length_a   1.000
_cell.length_b   1.000
_cell.length_c   1.000
_cell.angle_alpha   90.00
_cell.angle_beta   90.00
_cell.angle_gamma   90.00
#
_symmetry.space_group_name_H-M   'P 1'
#
loop_
_entity.id
_entity.type
_entity.pdbx_description
1 polymer ?
#
loop_
_entity_poly.entity_id
_entity_poly.type
_entity_poly.pdbx_seq_one_letter_code
_entity_poly.pdbx_strand_id
1 'polypeptide(L)'
;MTAINRRQFLLITTASILTACSNSKKSTQIAKGDTVVALGDSLTAGHGANIAYPTVLQELTGWQVINHGVSGDTSADVLNRLPETLSLNPKLVLFGIGGNDFLRKVAENETKQNIIATIQQMKNKGISVLLIAEPHFTVSALFGRFQDHPMYEEIARQENIPLASDLWSDILSDNSLKSDQIHANDAGYRQFAEKLAQFLKQQGLL
;
A
#
# COMPACT_ATOMS: atom_id res chain seq x y z
N MET A 1 -44.92 32.66 54.30
CA MET A 1 -44.94 32.74 52.86
C MET A 1 -43.81 33.66 52.44
N THR A 2 -42.67 33.12 52.16
CA THR A 2 -41.44 33.87 51.77
C THR A 2 -41.30 33.79 50.24
N ALA A 3 -41.40 34.93 49.59
CA ALA A 3 -41.30 35.09 48.16
C ALA A 3 -39.87 34.79 47.67
N ILE A 4 -39.75 33.86 46.78
CA ILE A 4 -38.48 33.54 46.10
C ILE A 4 -38.15 34.65 45.10
N ASN A 5 -36.99 35.28 45.34
CA ASN A 5 -36.51 36.45 44.60
C ASN A 5 -36.01 36.04 43.21
N ARG A 6 -36.50 36.75 42.19
CA ARG A 6 -36.23 36.49 40.75
C ARG A 6 -34.75 36.57 40.30
N ARG A 7 -33.83 36.90 41.21
CA ARG A 7 -32.41 37.05 40.91
C ARG A 7 -31.55 35.82 41.15
N GLN A 8 -32.13 34.73 41.66
CA GLN A 8 -31.39 33.46 41.88
C GLN A 8 -31.57 32.40 40.77
N PHE A 9 -32.26 32.74 39.68
CA PHE A 9 -32.56 31.80 38.60
C PHE A 9 -31.61 31.91 37.40
N LEU A 10 -30.47 32.60 37.51
CA LEU A 10 -29.56 32.89 36.38
C LEU A 10 -28.13 32.43 36.58
N LEU A 11 -27.91 31.32 37.30
CA LEU A 11 -26.56 30.70 37.43
C LEU A 11 -26.62 29.15 37.38
N ILE A 12 -27.49 28.61 36.51
CA ILE A 12 -27.26 27.23 36.01
C ILE A 12 -26.60 27.41 34.65
N THR A 13 -25.31 27.71 34.67
CA THR A 13 -24.44 27.52 33.54
C THR A 13 -24.40 26.03 33.23
N THR A 14 -25.13 25.66 32.18
CA THR A 14 -24.97 24.37 31.50
C THR A 14 -23.51 24.29 31.02
N ALA A 15 -22.67 23.64 31.78
CA ALA A 15 -21.41 23.15 31.31
C ALA A 15 -21.72 22.05 30.28
N SER A 16 -21.95 22.47 29.03
CA SER A 16 -21.96 21.56 27.88
C SER A 16 -20.54 21.00 27.75
N ILE A 17 -20.35 19.81 28.31
CA ILE A 17 -19.17 18.99 28.03
C ILE A 17 -19.27 18.66 26.55
N LEU A 18 -18.59 19.45 25.72
CA LEU A 18 -18.25 19.07 24.36
C LEU A 18 -17.28 17.89 24.47
N THR A 19 -17.84 16.70 24.57
CA THR A 19 -17.12 15.47 24.29
C THR A 19 -16.79 15.56 22.78
N ALA A 20 -15.67 16.21 22.47
CA ALA A 20 -15.05 16.08 21.17
C ALA A 20 -14.72 14.59 21.05
N CYS A 21 -15.57 13.85 20.33
CA CYS A 21 -15.19 12.57 19.78
C CYS A 21 -14.02 12.88 18.84
N SER A 22 -12.82 12.91 19.37
CA SER A 22 -11.64 12.75 18.56
C SER A 22 -11.77 11.33 18.00
N ASN A 23 -12.28 11.22 16.79
CA ASN A 23 -12.05 10.06 15.94
C ASN A 23 -10.54 10.05 15.68
N SER A 24 -9.74 9.70 16.69
CA SER A 24 -8.39 9.25 16.46
C SER A 24 -8.57 8.02 15.57
N LYS A 25 -8.34 8.19 14.25
CA LYS A 25 -8.02 7.06 13.39
C LYS A 25 -6.97 6.29 14.19
N LYS A 26 -7.34 5.13 14.71
CA LYS A 26 -6.40 4.20 15.32
C LYS A 26 -5.39 3.94 14.21
N SER A 27 -4.26 4.65 14.23
CA SER A 27 -3.11 4.31 13.43
C SER A 27 -2.81 2.86 13.79
N THR A 28 -3.06 1.97 12.86
CA THR A 28 -2.77 0.55 13.06
C THR A 28 -1.29 0.39 12.82
N GLN A 29 -0.48 0.96 13.72
CA GLN A 29 0.96 0.78 13.69
C GLN A 29 1.24 -0.72 13.72
N ILE A 30 2.04 -1.17 12.78
CA ILE A 30 2.44 -2.57 12.66
C ILE A 30 3.61 -2.78 13.61
N ALA A 31 3.45 -3.69 14.55
CA ALA A 31 4.48 -3.94 15.56
C ALA A 31 5.60 -4.83 15.01
N LYS A 32 6.77 -4.73 15.63
CA LYS A 32 7.88 -5.64 15.36
C LYS A 32 7.43 -7.10 15.58
N GLY A 33 7.70 -7.96 14.60
CA GLY A 33 7.29 -9.36 14.61
C GLY A 33 5.89 -9.63 14.03
N ASP A 34 5.10 -8.59 13.74
CA ASP A 34 3.82 -8.77 13.04
C ASP A 34 4.05 -9.31 11.62
N THR A 35 3.13 -10.12 11.16
CA THR A 35 3.14 -10.65 9.79
C THR A 35 2.67 -9.59 8.81
N VAL A 36 3.52 -9.28 7.84
CA VAL A 36 3.25 -8.43 6.68
C VAL A 36 3.44 -9.27 5.42
N VAL A 37 2.54 -9.17 4.47
CA VAL A 37 2.68 -9.87 3.19
C VAL A 37 2.96 -8.86 2.09
N ALA A 38 4.01 -9.08 1.33
CA ALA A 38 4.26 -8.40 0.06
C ALA A 38 3.63 -9.22 -1.05
N LEU A 39 2.51 -8.75 -1.60
CA LEU A 39 1.70 -9.41 -2.62
C LEU A 39 1.88 -8.70 -3.96
N GLY A 40 2.22 -9.45 -5.00
CA GLY A 40 2.41 -8.85 -6.31
C GLY A 40 3.02 -9.79 -7.34
N ASP A 41 3.67 -9.20 -8.33
CA ASP A 41 4.29 -9.91 -9.46
C ASP A 41 5.81 -10.05 -9.35
N SER A 42 6.54 -9.90 -10.47
CA SER A 42 7.99 -10.03 -10.54
C SER A 42 8.74 -8.95 -9.77
N LEU A 43 8.19 -7.73 -9.66
CA LEU A 43 8.79 -6.65 -8.87
C LEU A 43 8.72 -6.97 -7.36
N THR A 44 7.70 -7.68 -6.93
CA THR A 44 7.60 -8.17 -5.55
C THR A 44 8.45 -9.43 -5.33
N ALA A 45 8.43 -10.36 -6.31
CA ALA A 45 9.21 -11.60 -6.24
C ALA A 45 10.73 -11.35 -6.15
N GLY A 46 11.22 -10.22 -6.69
CA GLY A 46 12.64 -9.89 -6.75
C GLY A 46 13.33 -10.36 -8.04
N HIS A 47 12.59 -10.41 -9.15
CA HIS A 47 13.15 -10.84 -10.44
C HIS A 47 14.34 -9.96 -10.84
N GLY A 48 15.42 -10.60 -11.33
CA GLY A 48 16.61 -9.90 -11.80
C GLY A 48 17.63 -9.55 -10.71
N ALA A 49 17.40 -9.95 -9.45
CA ALA A 49 18.28 -9.69 -8.32
C ALA A 49 18.43 -10.92 -7.41
N ASN A 50 19.43 -10.88 -6.54
CA ASN A 50 19.65 -11.90 -5.50
C ASN A 50 18.84 -11.61 -4.23
N ILE A 51 18.45 -10.35 -4.03
CA ILE A 51 17.72 -9.87 -2.84
C ILE A 51 16.48 -9.12 -3.29
N ALA A 52 15.30 -9.59 -2.89
CA ALA A 52 14.03 -8.91 -3.11
C ALA A 52 13.77 -7.85 -2.03
N TYR A 53 12.99 -6.79 -2.36
CA TYR A 53 12.68 -5.73 -1.40
C TYR A 53 11.99 -6.21 -0.10
N PRO A 54 11.14 -7.26 -0.10
CA PRO A 54 10.53 -7.74 1.14
C PRO A 54 11.54 -8.20 2.18
N THR A 55 12.65 -8.84 1.74
CA THR A 55 13.76 -9.26 2.62
C THR A 55 14.45 -8.05 3.25
N VAL A 56 14.76 -7.03 2.45
CA VAL A 56 15.38 -5.80 2.96
C VAL A 56 14.43 -5.05 3.89
N LEU A 57 13.14 -5.00 3.54
CA LEU A 57 12.13 -4.34 4.38
C LEU A 57 11.99 -5.04 5.73
N GLN A 58 12.06 -6.36 5.79
CA GLN A 58 12.09 -7.12 7.05
C GLN A 58 13.27 -6.70 7.93
N GLU A 59 14.46 -6.55 7.36
CA GLU A 59 15.66 -6.08 8.07
C GLU A 59 15.47 -4.66 8.64
N LEU A 60 14.86 -3.76 7.86
CA LEU A 60 14.66 -2.37 8.22
C LEU A 60 13.57 -2.15 9.28
N THR A 61 12.55 -2.99 9.30
CA THR A 61 11.35 -2.81 10.13
C THR A 61 11.30 -3.75 11.33
N GLY A 62 11.92 -4.91 11.21
CA GLY A 62 11.79 -6.01 12.16
C GLY A 62 10.44 -6.73 12.10
N TRP A 63 9.63 -6.47 11.08
CA TRP A 63 8.41 -7.23 10.77
C TRP A 63 8.76 -8.62 10.24
N GLN A 64 7.80 -9.54 10.28
CA GLN A 64 7.89 -10.79 9.54
C GLN A 64 7.30 -10.54 8.13
N VAL A 65 8.16 -10.23 7.15
CA VAL A 65 7.71 -9.91 5.79
C VAL A 65 7.75 -11.16 4.92
N ILE A 66 6.58 -11.66 4.54
CA ILE A 66 6.44 -12.81 3.65
C ILE A 66 6.38 -12.30 2.22
N ASN A 67 7.35 -12.74 1.39
CA ASN A 67 7.32 -12.47 -0.04
C ASN A 67 6.31 -13.41 -0.72
N HIS A 68 5.23 -12.86 -1.22
CA HIS A 68 4.18 -13.55 -1.94
C HIS A 68 4.03 -12.97 -3.36
N GLY A 69 5.16 -12.57 -3.97
CA GLY A 69 5.28 -12.19 -5.36
C GLY A 69 5.39 -13.42 -6.27
N VAL A 70 4.74 -13.39 -7.42
CA VAL A 70 4.87 -14.42 -8.45
C VAL A 70 5.14 -13.75 -9.79
N SER A 71 6.32 -14.04 -10.37
CA SER A 71 6.72 -13.43 -11.64
C SER A 71 5.72 -13.75 -12.75
N GLY A 72 5.27 -12.70 -13.43
CA GLY A 72 4.32 -12.82 -14.52
C GLY A 72 2.85 -12.75 -14.12
N ASP A 73 2.52 -12.71 -12.83
CA ASP A 73 1.12 -12.57 -12.40
C ASP A 73 0.48 -11.30 -12.96
N THR A 74 -0.76 -11.45 -13.39
CA THR A 74 -1.69 -10.36 -13.67
C THR A 74 -2.55 -10.07 -12.45
N SER A 75 -3.34 -9.00 -12.51
CA SER A 75 -4.34 -8.67 -11.49
C SER A 75 -5.34 -9.83 -11.25
N ALA A 76 -5.73 -10.54 -12.31
CA ALA A 76 -6.60 -11.70 -12.23
C ALA A 76 -5.92 -12.89 -11.51
N ASP A 77 -4.65 -13.16 -11.80
CA ASP A 77 -3.90 -14.23 -11.17
C ASP A 77 -3.78 -14.01 -9.66
N VAL A 78 -3.44 -12.78 -9.24
CA VAL A 78 -3.40 -12.42 -7.82
C VAL A 78 -4.76 -12.56 -7.15
N LEU A 79 -5.84 -12.10 -7.80
CA LEU A 79 -7.19 -12.25 -7.27
C LEU A 79 -7.56 -13.74 -7.06
N ASN A 80 -7.19 -14.60 -8.00
CA ASN A 80 -7.45 -16.04 -7.93
C ASN A 80 -6.71 -16.74 -6.78
N ARG A 81 -5.45 -16.34 -6.49
CA ARG A 81 -4.65 -16.92 -5.39
C ARG A 81 -4.73 -16.13 -4.08
N LEU A 82 -5.57 -15.11 -4.00
CA LEU A 82 -5.76 -14.31 -2.79
C LEU A 82 -6.11 -15.14 -1.53
N PRO A 83 -6.91 -16.23 -1.60
CA PRO A 83 -7.17 -17.09 -0.43
C PRO A 83 -5.91 -17.60 0.27
N GLU A 84 -4.83 -17.87 -0.46
CA GLU A 84 -3.54 -18.28 0.09
C GLU A 84 -2.93 -17.15 0.94
N THR A 85 -2.93 -15.91 0.42
CA THR A 85 -2.48 -14.71 1.14
C THR A 85 -3.30 -14.48 2.41
N LEU A 86 -4.63 -14.62 2.32
CA LEU A 86 -5.53 -14.42 3.45
C LEU A 86 -5.31 -15.45 4.57
N SER A 87 -4.90 -16.67 4.22
CA SER A 87 -4.62 -17.75 5.20
C SER A 87 -3.42 -17.45 6.09
N LEU A 88 -2.53 -16.55 5.67
CA LEU A 88 -1.36 -16.09 6.43
C LEU A 88 -1.73 -15.11 7.56
N ASN A 89 -2.99 -14.65 7.61
CA ASN A 89 -3.51 -13.69 8.59
C ASN A 89 -2.63 -12.45 8.77
N PRO A 90 -2.22 -11.76 7.70
CA PRO A 90 -1.34 -10.60 7.80
C PRO A 90 -2.03 -9.42 8.47
N LYS A 91 -1.25 -8.58 9.15
CA LYS A 91 -1.71 -7.28 9.66
C LYS A 91 -1.76 -6.22 8.57
N LEU A 92 -0.83 -6.32 7.62
CA LEU A 92 -0.69 -5.41 6.49
C LEU A 92 -0.35 -6.23 5.23
N VAL A 93 -0.94 -5.84 4.10
CA VAL A 93 -0.53 -6.29 2.78
C VAL A 93 0.03 -5.09 2.02
N LEU A 94 1.27 -5.23 1.55
CA LEU A 94 1.93 -4.35 0.59
C LEU A 94 1.59 -4.89 -0.80
N PHE A 95 0.72 -4.19 -1.52
CA PHE A 95 0.07 -4.73 -2.73
C PHE A 95 0.49 -3.95 -3.96
N GLY A 96 1.29 -4.57 -4.84
CA GLY A 96 1.72 -4.01 -6.13
C GLY A 96 1.44 -5.03 -7.24
N ILE A 97 0.62 -4.66 -8.22
CA ILE A 97 0.20 -5.49 -9.35
C ILE A 97 -0.34 -4.64 -10.49
N GLY A 98 -0.22 -5.11 -11.72
CA GLY A 98 -0.82 -4.51 -12.90
C GLY A 98 0.16 -4.31 -14.07
N GLY A 99 1.46 -4.35 -13.82
CA GLY A 99 2.47 -4.23 -14.86
C GLY A 99 2.29 -5.26 -15.97
N ASN A 100 2.04 -6.51 -15.62
CA ASN A 100 1.80 -7.58 -16.61
C ASN A 100 0.48 -7.43 -17.35
N ASP A 101 -0.54 -6.86 -16.73
CA ASP A 101 -1.81 -6.54 -17.39
C ASP A 101 -1.58 -5.58 -18.55
N PHE A 102 -0.81 -4.50 -18.33
CA PHE A 102 -0.46 -3.54 -19.38
C PHE A 102 0.39 -4.17 -20.49
N LEU A 103 1.39 -4.96 -20.13
CA LEU A 103 2.24 -5.65 -21.11
C LEU A 103 1.44 -6.63 -21.98
N ARG A 104 0.42 -7.28 -21.41
CA ARG A 104 -0.47 -8.20 -22.11
C ARG A 104 -1.70 -7.54 -22.72
N LYS A 105 -1.80 -6.21 -22.63
CA LYS A 105 -2.92 -5.41 -23.16
C LYS A 105 -4.29 -5.83 -22.61
N VAL A 106 -4.33 -6.23 -21.34
CA VAL A 106 -5.58 -6.42 -20.60
C VAL A 106 -6.30 -5.07 -20.53
N ALA A 107 -7.63 -5.08 -20.65
CA ALA A 107 -8.39 -3.84 -20.58
C ALA A 107 -8.21 -3.16 -19.21
N GLU A 108 -7.89 -1.87 -19.18
CA GLU A 108 -7.63 -1.11 -17.96
C GLU A 108 -8.74 -1.26 -16.93
N ASN A 109 -10.01 -1.23 -17.38
CA ASN A 109 -11.15 -1.40 -16.50
C ASN A 109 -11.19 -2.78 -15.84
N GLU A 110 -10.76 -3.84 -16.52
CA GLU A 110 -10.66 -5.19 -15.97
C GLU A 110 -9.57 -5.25 -14.92
N THR A 111 -8.38 -4.76 -15.22
CA THR A 111 -7.26 -4.65 -14.27
C THR A 111 -7.68 -3.90 -13.00
N LYS A 112 -8.33 -2.75 -13.19
CA LYS A 112 -8.83 -1.92 -12.09
C LYS A 112 -9.85 -2.65 -11.22
N GLN A 113 -10.80 -3.35 -11.83
CA GLN A 113 -11.81 -4.13 -11.10
C GLN A 113 -11.19 -5.28 -10.30
N ASN A 114 -10.22 -5.99 -10.85
CA ASN A 114 -9.51 -7.06 -10.15
C ASN A 114 -8.73 -6.54 -8.93
N ILE A 115 -8.03 -5.42 -9.09
CA ILE A 115 -7.29 -4.76 -7.99
C ILE A 115 -8.27 -4.33 -6.88
N ILE A 116 -9.37 -3.67 -7.24
CA ILE A 116 -10.40 -3.24 -6.29
C ILE A 116 -11.00 -4.45 -5.55
N ALA A 117 -11.36 -5.52 -6.26
CA ALA A 117 -11.92 -6.73 -5.67
C ALA A 117 -10.94 -7.39 -4.68
N THR A 118 -9.65 -7.41 -5.01
CA THR A 118 -8.58 -7.91 -4.14
C THR A 118 -8.49 -7.08 -2.86
N ILE A 119 -8.45 -5.74 -2.99
CA ILE A 119 -8.40 -4.81 -1.85
C ILE A 119 -9.62 -4.98 -0.95
N GLN A 120 -10.81 -5.05 -1.52
CA GLN A 120 -12.06 -5.18 -0.76
C GLN A 120 -12.11 -6.51 0.02
N GLN A 121 -11.66 -7.61 -0.56
CA GLN A 121 -11.59 -8.89 0.15
C GLN A 121 -10.63 -8.84 1.35
N MET A 122 -9.47 -8.19 1.21
CA MET A 122 -8.52 -7.98 2.32
C MET A 122 -9.12 -7.10 3.41
N LYS A 123 -9.74 -5.98 3.05
CA LYS A 123 -10.40 -5.06 4.00
C LYS A 123 -11.54 -5.74 4.75
N ASN A 124 -12.33 -6.58 4.08
CA ASN A 124 -13.43 -7.35 4.71
C ASN A 124 -12.93 -8.36 5.75
N LYS A 125 -11.64 -8.73 5.68
CA LYS A 125 -10.95 -9.54 6.71
C LYS A 125 -10.28 -8.70 7.79
N GLY A 126 -10.43 -7.37 7.75
CA GLY A 126 -9.79 -6.44 8.70
C GLY A 126 -8.28 -6.25 8.46
N ILE A 127 -7.78 -6.63 7.29
CA ILE A 127 -6.37 -6.50 6.92
C ILE A 127 -6.14 -5.08 6.39
N SER A 128 -5.09 -4.42 6.90
CA SER A 128 -4.64 -3.14 6.34
C SER A 128 -3.99 -3.36 4.97
N VAL A 129 -4.24 -2.44 4.03
CA VAL A 129 -3.66 -2.52 2.68
C VAL A 129 -2.94 -1.22 2.37
N LEU A 130 -1.71 -1.34 1.86
CA LEU A 130 -0.97 -0.28 1.20
C LEU A 130 -0.87 -0.65 -0.28
N LEU A 131 -1.41 0.18 -1.15
CA LEU A 131 -1.24 0.01 -2.59
C LEU A 131 0.11 0.58 -3.02
N ILE A 132 0.86 -0.17 -3.82
CA ILE A 132 2.11 0.26 -4.45
C ILE A 132 1.84 0.43 -5.93
N ALA A 133 2.05 1.63 -6.44
CA ALA A 133 1.87 1.90 -7.86
C ALA A 133 2.98 1.24 -8.68
N GLU A 134 2.61 0.74 -9.85
CA GLU A 134 3.55 0.20 -10.81
C GLU A 134 3.66 1.10 -12.05
N PRO A 135 4.82 1.09 -12.70
CA PRO A 135 5.05 1.94 -13.86
C PRO A 135 4.14 1.61 -15.03
N HIS A 136 3.70 2.65 -15.70
CA HIS A 136 3.02 2.53 -16.99
C HIS A 136 4.03 2.36 -18.11
N PHE A 137 4.02 1.24 -18.80
CA PHE A 137 4.90 0.94 -19.93
C PHE A 137 4.46 1.69 -21.18
N THR A 138 4.85 2.96 -21.27
CA THR A 138 4.59 3.85 -22.41
C THR A 138 5.80 3.95 -23.33
N VAL A 139 5.64 4.66 -24.47
CA VAL A 139 6.78 4.99 -25.35
C VAL A 139 7.87 5.76 -24.59
N SER A 140 7.53 6.60 -23.60
CA SER A 140 8.51 7.32 -22.78
C SER A 140 9.33 6.37 -21.89
N ALA A 141 8.78 5.25 -21.47
CA ALA A 141 9.52 4.22 -20.74
C ALA A 141 10.65 3.60 -21.56
N LEU A 142 10.51 3.51 -22.89
CA LEU A 142 11.58 3.08 -23.81
C LEU A 142 12.78 4.04 -23.79
N PHE A 143 12.57 5.30 -23.41
CA PHE A 143 13.62 6.30 -23.23
C PHE A 143 14.06 6.47 -21.77
N GLY A 144 13.74 5.49 -20.91
CA GLY A 144 14.15 5.47 -19.52
C GLY A 144 13.38 6.45 -18.61
N ARG A 145 12.20 6.90 -19.01
CA ARG A 145 11.31 7.73 -18.18
C ARG A 145 10.05 6.96 -17.84
N PHE A 146 10.03 6.44 -16.62
CA PHE A 146 8.88 5.72 -16.08
C PHE A 146 7.98 6.69 -15.30
N GLN A 147 6.70 6.44 -15.35
CA GLN A 147 5.67 7.12 -14.57
C GLN A 147 4.64 6.09 -14.14
N ASP A 148 4.06 6.28 -12.98
CA ASP A 148 3.00 5.40 -12.49
C ASP A 148 1.75 5.51 -13.37
N HIS A 149 1.00 4.41 -13.45
CA HIS A 149 -0.28 4.46 -14.13
C HIS A 149 -1.32 5.23 -13.29
N PRO A 150 -2.04 6.21 -13.88
CA PRO A 150 -2.99 7.06 -13.12
C PRO A 150 -4.10 6.29 -12.40
N MET A 151 -4.43 5.06 -12.84
CA MET A 151 -5.48 4.26 -12.20
C MET A 151 -5.21 3.99 -10.72
N TYR A 152 -3.92 3.95 -10.28
CA TYR A 152 -3.59 3.66 -8.88
C TYR A 152 -4.08 4.77 -7.94
N GLU A 153 -3.98 6.04 -8.36
CA GLU A 153 -4.53 7.17 -7.61
C GLU A 153 -6.06 7.09 -7.48
N GLU A 154 -6.72 6.70 -8.56
CA GLU A 154 -8.17 6.53 -8.57
C GLU A 154 -8.60 5.40 -7.62
N ILE A 155 -7.92 4.24 -7.70
CA ILE A 155 -8.19 3.08 -6.84
C ILE A 155 -7.96 3.44 -5.37
N ALA A 156 -6.80 4.04 -5.05
CA ALA A 156 -6.44 4.38 -3.68
C ALA A 156 -7.45 5.36 -3.06
N ARG A 157 -7.88 6.37 -3.83
CA ARG A 157 -8.90 7.33 -3.41
C ARG A 157 -10.26 6.66 -3.23
N GLN A 158 -10.70 5.82 -4.18
CA GLN A 158 -11.97 5.09 -4.11
C GLN A 158 -12.02 4.17 -2.90
N GLU A 159 -10.95 3.43 -2.65
CA GLU A 159 -10.87 2.45 -1.57
C GLU A 159 -10.43 3.07 -0.23
N ASN A 160 -10.08 4.37 -0.21
CA ASN A 160 -9.59 5.10 0.97
C ASN A 160 -8.44 4.37 1.67
N ILE A 161 -7.41 4.02 0.89
CA ILE A 161 -6.18 3.37 1.34
C ILE A 161 -4.95 4.21 0.97
N PRO A 162 -3.83 4.08 1.68
CA PRO A 162 -2.58 4.73 1.30
C PRO A 162 -2.05 4.18 -0.03
N LEU A 163 -1.42 5.08 -0.81
CA LEU A 163 -0.75 4.78 -2.07
C LEU A 163 0.73 5.16 -1.96
N ALA A 164 1.61 4.20 -2.19
CA ALA A 164 3.02 4.46 -2.41
C ALA A 164 3.24 4.69 -3.92
N SER A 165 3.26 5.96 -4.33
CA SER A 165 3.49 6.39 -5.71
C SER A 165 4.95 6.70 -6.00
N ASP A 166 5.30 6.69 -7.26
CA ASP A 166 6.61 7.04 -7.83
C ASP A 166 7.80 6.18 -7.39
N LEU A 167 7.61 5.25 -6.43
CA LEU A 167 8.73 4.48 -5.90
C LEU A 167 9.38 3.59 -6.96
N TRP A 168 8.59 2.78 -7.69
CA TRP A 168 9.11 1.96 -8.78
C TRP A 168 9.48 2.79 -10.00
N SER A 169 8.72 3.82 -10.33
CA SER A 169 8.99 4.70 -11.45
C SER A 169 10.32 5.43 -11.30
N ASP A 170 10.67 5.90 -10.11
CA ASP A 170 11.97 6.48 -9.79
C ASP A 170 13.10 5.46 -9.97
N ILE A 171 12.96 4.25 -9.38
CA ILE A 171 13.98 3.20 -9.45
C ILE A 171 14.23 2.78 -10.90
N LEU A 172 13.17 2.52 -11.66
CA LEU A 172 13.29 2.03 -13.02
C LEU A 172 13.67 3.14 -14.03
N SER A 173 13.63 4.41 -13.64
CA SER A 173 14.17 5.52 -14.43
C SER A 173 15.68 5.66 -14.32
N ASP A 174 16.32 5.06 -13.31
CA ASP A 174 17.77 5.04 -13.16
C ASP A 174 18.37 3.73 -13.70
N ASN A 175 19.12 3.84 -14.80
CA ASN A 175 19.74 2.67 -15.44
C ASN A 175 20.75 1.94 -14.54
N SER A 176 21.34 2.59 -13.54
CA SER A 176 22.26 1.96 -12.59
C SER A 176 21.57 1.05 -11.56
N LEU A 177 20.25 1.19 -11.42
CA LEU A 177 19.41 0.45 -10.48
C LEU A 177 18.64 -0.71 -11.13
N LYS A 178 18.86 -0.95 -12.43
CA LYS A 178 18.14 -1.98 -13.21
C LYS A 178 19.01 -3.19 -13.52
N SER A 179 18.38 -4.35 -13.62
CA SER A 179 18.96 -5.59 -14.17
C SER A 179 18.58 -5.78 -15.64
N ASP A 180 17.39 -5.30 -16.02
CA ASP A 180 16.91 -5.30 -17.40
C ASP A 180 15.99 -4.07 -17.67
N GLN A 181 15.14 -4.12 -18.67
CA GLN A 181 14.28 -2.97 -19.03
C GLN A 181 13.20 -2.65 -18.00
N ILE A 182 12.74 -3.65 -17.25
CA ILE A 182 11.55 -3.56 -16.39
C ILE A 182 11.78 -4.05 -14.96
N HIS A 183 12.96 -4.57 -14.64
CA HIS A 183 13.27 -5.08 -13.31
C HIS A 183 14.47 -4.35 -12.69
N ALA A 184 14.43 -4.25 -11.37
CA ALA A 184 15.53 -3.69 -10.60
C ALA A 184 16.67 -4.72 -10.39
N ASN A 185 17.86 -4.22 -10.10
CA ASN A 185 18.97 -5.02 -9.56
C ASN A 185 19.00 -4.98 -8.03
N ASP A 186 19.97 -5.63 -7.40
CA ASP A 186 20.11 -5.66 -5.93
C ASP A 186 20.11 -4.26 -5.30
N ALA A 187 20.79 -3.28 -5.92
CA ALA A 187 20.83 -1.91 -5.43
C ALA A 187 19.46 -1.23 -5.56
N GLY A 188 18.75 -1.46 -6.68
CA GLY A 188 17.42 -0.93 -6.91
C GLY A 188 16.38 -1.46 -5.92
N TYR A 189 16.37 -2.76 -5.64
CA TYR A 189 15.48 -3.35 -4.65
C TYR A 189 15.76 -2.85 -3.23
N ARG A 190 17.04 -2.67 -2.89
CA ARG A 190 17.42 -2.09 -1.59
C ARG A 190 16.92 -0.66 -1.46
N GLN A 191 17.19 0.18 -2.45
CA GLN A 191 16.74 1.57 -2.45
C GLN A 191 15.22 1.70 -2.44
N PHE A 192 14.51 0.82 -3.16
CA PHE A 192 13.05 0.75 -3.08
C PHE A 192 12.57 0.45 -1.66
N ALA A 193 13.14 -0.56 -0.99
CA ALA A 193 12.78 -0.92 0.37
C ALA A 193 13.02 0.22 1.37
N GLU A 194 14.12 0.96 1.22
CA GLU A 194 14.45 2.12 2.05
C GLU A 194 13.44 3.26 1.86
N LYS A 195 13.09 3.59 0.60
CA LYS A 195 12.05 4.58 0.29
C LYS A 195 10.68 4.15 0.82
N LEU A 196 10.33 2.86 0.66
CA LEU A 196 9.08 2.32 1.17
C LEU A 196 9.02 2.37 2.71
N ALA A 197 10.10 2.06 3.41
CA ALA A 197 10.17 2.18 4.87
C ALA A 197 10.00 3.63 5.34
N GLN A 198 10.56 4.60 4.63
CA GLN A 198 10.35 6.03 4.90
C GLN A 198 8.88 6.42 4.70
N PHE A 199 8.27 5.98 3.61
CA PHE A 199 6.84 6.20 3.34
C PHE A 199 5.96 5.60 4.44
N LEU A 200 6.22 4.37 4.85
CA LEU A 200 5.48 3.69 5.93
C LEU A 200 5.54 4.46 7.26
N LYS A 201 6.71 5.05 7.60
CA LYS A 201 6.85 5.94 8.77
C LYS A 201 5.99 7.20 8.65
N GLN A 202 5.97 7.83 7.46
CA GLN A 202 5.14 9.01 7.20
C GLN A 202 3.65 8.71 7.32
N GLN A 203 3.23 7.49 6.97
CA GLN A 203 1.85 7.02 7.11
C GLN A 203 1.50 6.58 8.55
N GLY A 204 2.48 6.54 9.47
CA GLY A 204 2.29 6.05 10.84
C GLY A 204 2.02 4.54 10.92
N LEU A 205 2.49 3.79 9.92
CA LEU A 205 2.39 2.33 9.86
C LEU A 205 3.62 1.64 10.45
N LEU A 206 4.75 2.36 10.50
CA LEU A 206 6.03 1.91 11.04
C LEU A 206 6.47 2.79 12.20
#